data_635465578d21e0d43153e3952f50e385
#
_entry.id   635465578d21e0d43153e3952f50e385
#
_cell.length_a   1.000
_cell.length_b   1.000
_cell.length_c   1.000
_cell.angle_alpha   90.00
_cell.angle_beta   90.00
_cell.angle_gamma   90.00
#
_symmetry.space_group_name_H-M   'P 1'
#
loop_
_entity.id
_entity.type
_entity.pdbx_description
1 polymer ?
#
loop_
_entity_poly.entity_id
_entity_poly.type
_entity_poly.pdbx_seq_one_letter_code
_entity_poly.pdbx_strand_id
1 'polypeptide(L)'
;SSDLESAIRELHEELGIQASKEELQFAGCFDIQYEKEFHGKMFRDNEVAFVYMYTKPVDAAKLILQKEEVESVEWFDMEELDTALQPPRDHRFCVPTEGFRIAKRWWESRK
;
A
#
# COMPACT_ATOMS: atom_id res chain seq x y z
N SER A 1 -12.07 -14.86 -5.80
CA SER A 1 -12.13 -13.41 -5.64
C SER A 1 -11.05 -12.73 -6.47
N SER A 2 -11.32 -11.53 -6.94
CA SER A 2 -10.34 -10.74 -7.67
C SER A 2 -9.44 -9.97 -6.71
N ASP A 3 -8.30 -9.48 -7.22
CA ASP A 3 -7.41 -8.63 -6.45
C ASP A 3 -8.09 -7.33 -6.05
N LEU A 4 -8.96 -6.80 -6.91
CA LEU A 4 -9.73 -5.61 -6.62
C LEU A 4 -10.70 -5.85 -5.45
N GLU A 5 -11.39 -6.98 -5.45
CA GLU A 5 -12.28 -7.34 -4.34
C GLU A 5 -11.52 -7.49 -3.02
N SER A 6 -10.33 -8.07 -3.08
CA SER A 6 -9.46 -8.19 -1.92
C SER A 6 -9.03 -6.83 -1.38
N ALA A 7 -8.69 -5.90 -2.28
CA ALA A 7 -8.31 -4.54 -1.88
C ALA A 7 -9.47 -3.81 -1.21
N ILE A 8 -10.69 -3.94 -1.76
CA ILE A 8 -11.89 -3.33 -1.17
C ILE A 8 -12.15 -3.89 0.23
N ARG A 9 -12.04 -5.20 0.38
CA ARG A 9 -12.23 -5.85 1.67
C ARG A 9 -11.20 -5.39 2.70
N GLU A 10 -9.94 -5.33 2.32
CA GLU A 10 -8.87 -4.92 3.22
C GLU A 10 -9.02 -3.46 3.66
N LEU A 11 -9.42 -2.56 2.75
CA LEU A 11 -9.72 -1.18 3.12
C LEU A 11 -10.80 -1.10 4.19
N HIS A 12 -11.85 -1.88 4.04
CA HIS A 12 -12.94 -1.89 5.00
C HIS A 12 -12.49 -2.50 6.34
N GLU A 13 -11.81 -3.64 6.29
CA GLU A 13 -11.39 -4.33 7.50
C GLU A 13 -10.33 -3.55 8.29
N GLU A 14 -9.36 -2.98 7.60
CA GLU A 14 -8.22 -2.34 8.26
C GLU A 14 -8.45 -0.89 8.62
N LEU A 15 -9.20 -0.16 7.81
CA LEU A 15 -9.38 1.29 7.99
C LEU A 15 -10.83 1.73 8.13
N GLY A 16 -11.79 0.81 7.96
CA GLY A 16 -13.20 1.16 8.03
C GLY A 16 -13.71 1.96 6.84
N ILE A 17 -12.99 1.94 5.71
CA ILE A 17 -13.39 2.65 4.51
C ILE A 17 -14.24 1.74 3.64
N GLN A 18 -15.47 2.17 3.32
CA GLN A 18 -16.30 1.46 2.36
C GLN A 18 -16.09 2.05 0.97
N ALA A 19 -15.37 1.32 0.14
CA ALA A 19 -15.08 1.73 -1.23
C ALA A 19 -15.82 0.84 -2.21
N SER A 20 -16.24 1.42 -3.33
CA SER A 20 -16.79 0.65 -4.44
C SER A 20 -15.70 0.35 -5.46
N LYS A 21 -15.99 -0.55 -6.39
CA LYS A 21 -15.05 -0.90 -7.46
C LYS A 21 -14.66 0.31 -8.30
N GLU A 22 -15.60 1.23 -8.50
CA GLU A 22 -15.39 2.44 -9.30
C GLU A 22 -14.50 3.45 -8.59
N GLU A 23 -14.40 3.37 -7.27
CA GLU A 23 -13.62 4.30 -6.47
C GLU A 23 -12.16 3.91 -6.34
N LEU A 24 -11.81 2.66 -6.62
CA LEU A 24 -10.44 2.20 -6.65
C LEU A 24 -9.95 2.12 -8.09
N GLN A 25 -8.82 2.75 -8.36
CA GLN A 25 -8.23 2.77 -9.69
C GLN A 25 -6.92 2.01 -9.69
N PHE A 26 -6.77 1.11 -10.65
CA PHE A 26 -5.55 0.32 -10.79
C PHE A 26 -4.40 1.20 -11.29
N ALA A 27 -3.32 1.26 -10.53
CA ALA A 27 -2.15 2.06 -10.88
C ALA A 27 -1.04 1.22 -11.50
N GLY A 28 -0.90 -0.03 -11.10
CA GLY A 28 0.12 -0.92 -11.62
C GLY A 28 0.37 -2.10 -10.70
N CYS A 29 1.35 -2.90 -11.06
CA CYS A 29 1.75 -4.04 -10.24
C CYS A 29 3.27 -4.22 -10.29
N PHE A 30 3.80 -4.96 -9.32
CA PHE A 30 5.22 -5.27 -9.25
C PHE A 30 5.43 -6.61 -8.54
N ASP A 31 6.58 -7.23 -8.79
CA ASP A 31 6.91 -8.50 -8.18
C ASP A 31 7.58 -8.29 -6.83
N ILE A 32 7.15 -9.09 -5.85
CA ILE A 32 7.78 -9.15 -4.55
C ILE A 32 8.40 -10.53 -4.41
N GLN A 33 9.69 -10.57 -4.08
CA GLN A 33 10.41 -11.81 -3.84
C GLN A 33 10.72 -11.92 -2.34
N TYR A 34 10.31 -13.03 -1.75
CA TYR A 34 10.64 -13.32 -0.36
C TYR A 34 11.59 -14.48 -0.26
N GLU A 35 12.47 -14.39 0.72
CA GLU A 35 13.23 -15.53 1.17
C GLU A 35 12.91 -15.70 2.65
N LYS A 36 12.39 -16.87 3.01
CA LYS A 36 12.09 -17.21 4.41
C LYS A 36 12.82 -18.48 4.78
N GLU A 37 13.45 -18.45 5.94
CA GLU A 37 14.00 -19.66 6.55
C GLU A 37 12.94 -20.28 7.46
N PHE A 38 12.63 -21.53 7.20
CA PHE A 38 11.63 -22.27 7.96
C PHE A 38 12.13 -23.69 8.18
N HIS A 39 12.28 -24.09 9.44
CA HIS A 39 12.84 -25.40 9.83
C HIS A 39 14.20 -25.68 9.19
N GLY A 40 15.07 -24.68 9.11
CA GLY A 40 16.39 -24.83 8.53
C GLY A 40 16.44 -24.91 7.01
N LYS A 41 15.31 -24.70 6.35
CA LYS A 41 15.22 -24.67 4.89
C LYS A 41 14.86 -23.27 4.43
N MET A 42 15.51 -22.85 3.34
CA MET A 42 15.23 -21.56 2.71
C MET A 42 14.11 -21.72 1.70
N PHE A 43 13.01 -20.97 1.90
CA PHE A 43 11.90 -20.90 0.96
C PHE A 43 11.94 -19.58 0.22
N ARG A 44 11.83 -19.65 -1.10
CA ARG A 44 11.69 -18.48 -1.94
C ARG A 44 10.28 -18.42 -2.45
N ASP A 45 9.65 -17.27 -2.28
CA ASP A 45 8.28 -17.06 -2.71
C ASP A 45 8.23 -15.82 -3.57
N ASN A 46 7.50 -15.89 -4.69
CA ASN A 46 7.28 -14.76 -5.57
C ASN A 46 5.80 -14.40 -5.52
N GLU A 47 5.53 -13.15 -5.20
CA GLU A 47 4.17 -12.63 -5.21
C GLU A 47 4.10 -11.42 -6.12
N VAL A 48 2.92 -11.20 -6.69
CA VAL A 48 2.65 -9.98 -7.45
C VAL A 48 1.80 -9.07 -6.58
N ALA A 49 2.32 -7.88 -6.31
CA ALA A 49 1.59 -6.86 -5.57
C ALA A 49 0.89 -5.92 -6.53
N PHE A 50 -0.40 -5.68 -6.29
CA PHE A 50 -1.22 -4.79 -7.11
C PHE A 50 -1.40 -3.47 -6.36
N VAL A 51 -1.19 -2.37 -7.07
CA VAL A 51 -1.32 -1.03 -6.50
C VAL A 51 -2.61 -0.39 -6.98
N TYR A 52 -3.48 -0.06 -6.03
CA TYR A 52 -4.74 0.63 -6.29
C TYR A 52 -4.72 1.99 -5.62
N MET A 53 -5.31 2.98 -6.29
CA MET A 53 -5.41 4.33 -5.77
C MET A 53 -6.84 4.63 -5.37
N TYR A 54 -7.00 5.18 -4.17
CA TYR A 54 -8.28 5.65 -3.66
C TYR A 54 -8.17 7.16 -3.46
N THR A 55 -8.92 7.91 -4.25
CA THR A 55 -8.77 9.38 -4.31
C THR A 55 -9.93 10.14 -3.69
N LYS A 56 -10.89 9.45 -3.09
CA LYS A 56 -11.99 10.12 -2.39
C LYS A 56 -11.47 10.78 -1.11
N PRO A 57 -12.07 11.89 -0.69
CA PRO A 57 -11.66 12.55 0.55
C PRO A 57 -11.77 11.61 1.75
N VAL A 58 -10.73 11.58 2.58
CA VAL A 58 -10.67 10.74 3.77
C VAL A 58 -10.33 11.63 4.97
N ASP A 59 -11.12 11.53 6.01
CA ASP A 59 -10.81 12.15 7.29
C ASP A 59 -10.15 11.09 8.18
N ALA A 60 -8.84 11.24 8.41
CA ALA A 60 -8.07 10.26 9.18
C ALA A 60 -8.61 10.09 10.61
N ALA A 61 -9.22 11.12 11.18
CA ALA A 61 -9.79 11.05 12.52
C ALA A 61 -11.05 10.18 12.60
N LYS A 62 -11.70 9.94 11.46
CA LYS A 62 -12.93 9.12 11.39
C LYS A 62 -12.68 7.68 10.99
N LEU A 63 -11.44 7.30 10.71
CA LEU A 63 -11.10 5.94 10.34
C LEU A 63 -11.26 4.99 11.53
N ILE A 64 -11.76 3.79 11.25
CA ILE A 64 -11.88 2.72 12.24
C ILE A 64 -10.75 1.74 11.98
N LEU A 65 -9.74 1.74 12.83
CA LEU A 65 -8.54 0.95 12.63
C LEU A 65 -8.69 -0.46 13.21
N GLN A 66 -8.27 -1.46 12.44
CA GLN A 66 -8.12 -2.81 12.92
C GLN A 66 -6.78 -2.88 13.66
N LYS A 67 -6.83 -2.79 14.98
CA LYS A 67 -5.64 -2.60 15.82
C LYS A 67 -4.60 -3.71 15.71
N GLU A 68 -5.00 -4.92 15.36
CA GLU A 68 -4.07 -6.02 15.15
C GLU A 68 -3.20 -5.83 13.90
N GLU A 69 -3.70 -5.06 12.92
CA GLU A 69 -3.01 -4.84 11.64
C GLU A 69 -2.53 -3.40 11.47
N VAL A 70 -3.31 -2.44 12.00
CA VAL A 70 -3.02 -1.02 11.81
C VAL A 70 -3.03 -0.32 13.17
N GLU A 71 -1.87 0.07 13.64
CA GLU A 71 -1.74 0.75 14.92
C GLU A 71 -2.19 2.21 14.84
N SER A 72 -1.77 2.90 13.78
CA SER A 72 -2.13 4.29 13.57
C SER A 72 -2.02 4.65 12.08
N VAL A 73 -2.61 5.78 11.72
CA VAL A 73 -2.49 6.34 10.37
C VAL A 73 -2.06 7.80 10.46
N GLU A 74 -1.37 8.25 9.43
CA GLU A 74 -0.85 9.62 9.38
C GLU A 74 -0.77 10.07 7.93
N TRP A 75 -1.02 11.35 7.68
CA TRP A 75 -0.87 11.93 6.36
C TRP A 75 0.60 12.28 6.10
N PHE A 76 1.05 11.98 4.90
CA PHE A 76 2.38 12.35 4.45
C PHE A 76 2.31 13.03 3.11
N ASP A 77 3.14 14.04 2.91
CA ASP A 77 3.34 14.65 1.61
C ASP A 77 4.10 13.67 0.71
N MET A 78 3.66 13.54 -0.54
CA MET A 78 4.23 12.58 -1.47
C MET A 78 5.72 12.87 -1.76
N GLU A 79 6.09 14.13 -1.85
CA GLU A 79 7.49 14.52 -2.08
C GLU A 79 8.37 14.25 -0.86
N GLU A 80 7.85 14.47 0.34
CA GLU A 80 8.57 14.15 1.57
C GLU A 80 8.81 12.66 1.69
N LEU A 81 7.80 11.85 1.36
CA LEU A 81 7.93 10.41 1.40
C LEU A 81 8.93 9.91 0.35
N ASP A 82 8.89 10.48 -0.85
CA ASP A 82 9.85 10.14 -1.90
C ASP A 82 11.29 10.39 -1.44
N THR A 83 11.54 11.52 -0.82
CA THR A 83 12.86 11.86 -0.27
C THR A 83 13.25 10.88 0.84
N ALA A 84 12.32 10.53 1.73
CA ALA A 84 12.59 9.61 2.83
C ALA A 84 12.92 8.19 2.35
N LEU A 85 12.40 7.78 1.19
CA LEU A 85 12.65 6.45 0.64
C LEU A 85 13.95 6.35 -0.15
N GLN A 86 14.58 7.48 -0.47
CA GLN A 86 15.87 7.51 -1.16
C GLN A 86 17.02 7.19 -0.20
N PRO A 87 18.13 6.60 -0.67
CA PRO A 87 19.27 6.31 0.21
C PRO A 87 19.92 7.59 0.78
N PRO A 88 20.29 7.61 2.07
CA PRO A 88 20.02 6.60 3.07
C PRO A 88 18.55 6.60 3.48
N ARG A 89 17.94 5.43 3.39
CA ARG A 89 16.49 5.29 3.62
C ARG A 89 16.13 5.54 5.09
N ASP A 90 15.05 6.28 5.29
CA ASP A 90 14.49 6.50 6.62
C ASP A 90 13.81 5.21 7.10
N HIS A 91 14.29 4.64 8.20
CA HIS A 91 13.80 3.37 8.71
C HIS A 91 12.40 3.42 9.30
N ARG A 92 11.82 4.61 9.46
CA ARG A 92 10.43 4.73 9.91
C ARG A 92 9.45 4.22 8.86
N PHE A 93 9.88 4.15 7.60
CA PHE A 93 9.01 3.75 6.49
C PHE A 93 9.40 2.38 5.95
N CYS A 94 8.43 1.48 5.91
CA CYS A 94 8.58 0.17 5.29
C CYS A 94 7.83 0.04 3.96
N VAL A 95 7.49 1.14 3.35
CA VAL A 95 6.79 1.18 2.06
C VAL A 95 7.73 0.63 0.97
N PRO A 96 7.28 -0.33 0.15
CA PRO A 96 8.08 -0.77 -0.98
C PRO A 96 8.31 0.37 -1.97
N THR A 97 9.57 0.59 -2.34
CA THR A 97 9.93 1.67 -3.24
C THR A 97 9.22 1.56 -4.60
N GLU A 98 9.13 0.36 -5.15
CA GLU A 98 8.47 0.14 -6.44
C GLU A 98 6.98 0.48 -6.37
N GLY A 99 6.29 0.06 -5.32
CA GLY A 99 4.88 0.37 -5.12
C GLY A 99 4.65 1.87 -5.00
N PHE A 100 5.51 2.56 -4.24
CA PHE A 100 5.42 4.01 -4.10
C PHE A 100 5.64 4.72 -5.43
N ARG A 101 6.62 4.30 -6.22
CA ARG A 101 6.89 4.90 -7.53
C ARG A 101 5.74 4.72 -8.49
N ILE A 102 5.07 3.58 -8.47
CA ILE A 102 3.87 3.33 -9.27
C ILE A 102 2.77 4.30 -8.87
N ALA A 103 2.52 4.46 -7.58
CA ALA A 103 1.50 5.37 -7.08
C ALA A 103 1.80 6.82 -7.44
N LYS A 104 3.05 7.25 -7.27
CA LYS A 104 3.46 8.62 -7.60
C LYS A 104 3.33 8.91 -9.08
N ARG A 105 3.77 7.99 -9.93
CA ARG A 105 3.66 8.12 -11.39
C ARG A 105 2.21 8.22 -11.82
N TRP A 106 1.35 7.39 -11.25
CA TRP A 106 -0.07 7.42 -11.55
C TRP A 106 -0.67 8.79 -11.19
N TRP A 107 -0.34 9.28 -9.99
CA TRP A 107 -0.81 10.59 -9.53
C TRP A 107 -0.34 11.74 -10.43
N GLU A 108 0.93 11.74 -10.79
CA GLU A 108 1.51 12.78 -11.64
C GLU A 108 0.90 12.79 -13.04
N SER A 109 0.53 11.63 -13.56
CA SER A 109 -0.07 11.52 -14.89
C SER A 109 -1.49 12.11 -14.95
N ARG A 110 -2.09 12.40 -13.80
CA ARG A 110 -3.45 12.92 -13.72
C ARG A 110 -3.53 14.40 -13.34
N LYS A 111 -2.41 15.02 -13.19
CA LYS A 111 -2.36 16.48 -12.95
C LYS A 111 -2.67 17.26 -14.19
#